data_1285307ea26795cc6abf52d3eebbed63
#
_entry.id   1285307ea26795cc6abf52d3eebbed63
#
_cell.length_a   1.000
_cell.length_b   1.000
_cell.length_c   1.000
_cell.angle_alpha   90.00
_cell.angle_beta   90.00
_cell.angle_gamma   90.00
#
_symmetry.space_group_name_H-M   'P 1'
#
loop_
_entity.id
_entity.type
_entity.pdbx_description
1 polymer ?
#
loop_
_entity_poly.entity_id
_entity_poly.type
_entity_poly.pdbx_seq_one_letter_code
_entity_poly.pdbx_strand_id
1 'polypeptide(L)'
;MNPKQWLLRVPGVCFALILALALGACSSTKTAGTQVDDAAITAKVKAKLAADGDINPFNIDVDTNEGVVTLQGRVSKEEARAKAEQHARETEGVKRVINLIKVGDQT
;
A
#
# COMPACT_ATOMS: atom_id res chain seq x y z
N MET A 1 -49.15 11.64 -8.23
CA MET A 1 -47.81 11.29 -8.08
C MET A 1 -47.30 11.36 -6.67
N ASN A 2 -46.67 10.33 -6.24
CA ASN A 2 -46.29 10.22 -4.85
C ASN A 2 -44.93 10.88 -4.63
N PRO A 3 -44.86 11.91 -3.81
CA PRO A 3 -43.59 12.57 -3.58
C PRO A 3 -42.57 11.69 -2.88
N LYS A 4 -43.00 10.66 -2.24
CA LYS A 4 -42.09 9.76 -1.56
C LYS A 4 -41.24 8.98 -2.54
N GLN A 5 -41.81 8.61 -3.67
CA GLN A 5 -41.05 7.91 -4.69
C GLN A 5 -39.94 8.79 -5.25
N TRP A 6 -40.24 10.03 -5.30
CA TRP A 6 -39.30 10.99 -5.81
C TRP A 6 -38.08 11.09 -4.92
N LEU A 7 -38.31 11.13 -3.63
CA LEU A 7 -37.24 11.21 -2.66
C LEU A 7 -36.37 9.99 -2.65
N LEU A 8 -36.97 8.84 -2.88
CA LEU A 8 -36.20 7.60 -2.88
C LEU A 8 -35.24 7.50 -4.05
N ARG A 9 -35.59 8.12 -5.15
CA ARG A 9 -34.72 8.07 -6.33
C ARG A 9 -33.50 8.93 -6.18
N VAL A 10 -33.67 10.09 -5.59
CA VAL A 10 -32.58 11.05 -5.50
C VAL A 10 -31.40 10.50 -4.68
N PRO A 11 -31.61 9.90 -3.52
CA PRO A 11 -30.49 9.35 -2.77
C PRO A 11 -29.74 8.26 -3.55
N GLY A 12 -30.48 7.47 -4.31
CA GLY A 12 -29.84 6.43 -5.07
C GLY A 12 -28.92 6.97 -6.14
N VAL A 13 -29.37 7.99 -6.82
CA VAL A 13 -28.55 8.61 -7.85
C VAL A 13 -27.30 9.25 -7.26
N CYS A 14 -27.47 9.94 -6.15
CA CYS A 14 -26.33 10.57 -5.50
C CYS A 14 -25.32 9.55 -5.06
N PHE A 15 -25.79 8.44 -4.56
CA PHE A 15 -24.90 7.38 -4.11
C PHE A 15 -24.09 6.82 -5.27
N ALA A 16 -24.71 6.62 -6.40
CA ALA A 16 -24.03 6.13 -7.59
C ALA A 16 -22.96 7.12 -8.05
N LEU A 17 -23.27 8.39 -7.99
CA LEU A 17 -22.30 9.40 -8.39
C LEU A 17 -21.08 9.42 -7.50
N ILE A 18 -21.28 9.24 -6.21
CA ILE A 18 -20.17 9.21 -5.27
C ILE A 18 -19.24 8.06 -5.58
N LEU A 19 -19.81 6.91 -5.87
CA LEU A 19 -19.00 5.74 -6.22
C LEU A 19 -18.19 5.99 -7.49
N ALA A 20 -18.80 6.61 -8.46
CA ALA A 20 -18.11 6.89 -9.72
C ALA A 20 -16.95 7.83 -9.50
N LEU A 21 -17.12 8.82 -8.65
CA LEU A 21 -16.06 9.75 -8.36
C LEU A 21 -14.89 9.07 -7.65
N ALA A 22 -15.20 8.17 -6.74
CA ALA A 22 -14.14 7.45 -6.03
C ALA A 22 -13.31 6.62 -6.99
N LEU A 23 -13.97 5.95 -7.91
CA LEU A 23 -13.25 5.17 -8.91
C LEU A 23 -12.44 6.05 -9.83
N GLY A 24 -12.98 7.17 -10.20
CA GLY A 24 -12.27 8.12 -11.03
C GLY A 24 -11.03 8.65 -10.36
N ALA A 25 -11.11 8.93 -9.08
CA ALA A 25 -9.95 9.43 -8.36
C ALA A 25 -8.83 8.38 -8.34
N CYS A 26 -9.18 7.14 -8.15
CA CYS A 26 -8.16 6.08 -8.18
C CYS A 26 -7.52 5.96 -9.55
N SER A 27 -8.31 6.08 -10.59
CA SER A 27 -7.79 5.99 -11.94
C SER A 27 -6.86 7.14 -12.27
N SER A 28 -7.21 8.33 -11.83
CA SER A 28 -6.37 9.47 -12.15
C SER A 28 -5.02 9.40 -11.46
N THR A 29 -4.93 8.77 -10.32
CA THR A 29 -3.65 8.59 -9.68
C THR A 29 -2.72 7.74 -10.51
N LYS A 30 -3.26 6.79 -11.22
CA LYS A 30 -2.44 5.93 -12.05
C LYS A 30 -1.93 6.62 -13.28
N THR A 31 -2.75 7.46 -13.84
CA THR A 31 -2.34 8.08 -15.09
C THR A 31 -1.21 9.04 -14.91
N ALA A 32 -1.03 9.56 -13.77
CA ALA A 32 0.06 10.45 -13.61
C ALA A 32 1.37 9.78 -13.83
N GLY A 33 1.40 8.50 -14.05
CA GLY A 33 2.46 8.17 -14.19
C GLY A 33 3.16 7.19 -14.65
N THR A 34 3.84 7.45 -15.24
CA THR A 34 4.91 6.66 -15.46
C THR A 34 5.75 6.53 -14.25
N GLN A 35 5.59 7.40 -13.30
CA GLN A 35 6.33 7.31 -12.06
C GLN A 35 5.39 6.98 -10.93
N VAL A 36 5.73 5.93 -10.21
CA VAL A 36 4.98 5.59 -9.03
C VAL A 36 5.49 6.45 -7.89
N ASP A 37 4.56 7.12 -7.24
CA ASP A 37 4.87 7.99 -6.13
C ASP A 37 5.51 7.20 -4.99
N ASP A 38 6.49 7.80 -4.30
CA ASP A 38 7.16 7.15 -3.19
C ASP A 38 6.19 6.76 -2.09
N ALA A 39 5.21 7.58 -1.84
CA ALA A 39 4.20 7.25 -0.83
C ALA A 39 3.40 6.03 -1.24
N ALA A 40 3.09 5.90 -2.52
CA ALA A 40 2.36 4.74 -3.01
C ALA A 40 3.20 3.48 -2.91
N ILE A 41 4.47 3.58 -3.20
CA ILE A 41 5.37 2.45 -3.07
C ILE A 41 5.43 1.99 -1.62
N THR A 42 5.61 2.94 -0.71
CA THR A 42 5.65 2.62 0.72
C THR A 42 4.38 1.89 1.14
N ALA A 43 3.22 2.40 0.71
CA ALA A 43 1.95 1.78 1.07
C ALA A 43 1.84 0.36 0.53
N LYS A 44 2.28 0.16 -0.70
CA LYS A 44 2.22 -1.17 -1.30
C LYS A 44 3.14 -2.16 -0.61
N VAL A 45 4.35 -1.72 -0.28
CA VAL A 45 5.28 -2.59 0.44
C VAL A 45 4.71 -2.96 1.79
N LYS A 46 4.18 -1.98 2.51
CA LYS A 46 3.60 -2.25 3.82
C LYS A 46 2.42 -3.22 3.72
N ALA A 47 1.61 -3.08 2.69
CA ALA A 47 0.48 -3.98 2.49
C ALA A 47 0.96 -5.41 2.26
N LYS A 48 2.02 -5.58 1.47
CA LYS A 48 2.56 -6.90 1.22
C LYS A 48 3.13 -7.51 2.50
N LEU A 49 3.82 -6.71 3.29
CA LEU A 49 4.37 -7.18 4.55
C LEU A 49 3.26 -7.58 5.51
N ALA A 50 2.19 -6.80 5.56
CA ALA A 50 1.08 -7.10 6.44
C ALA A 50 0.36 -8.39 6.03
N ALA A 51 0.36 -8.70 4.75
CA ALA A 51 -0.29 -9.90 4.24
C ALA A 51 0.53 -11.16 4.50
N ASP A 52 1.80 -11.03 4.82
CA ASP A 52 2.67 -12.18 5.05
C ASP A 52 2.62 -12.55 6.53
N GLY A 53 2.12 -13.73 6.84
CA GLY A 53 1.95 -14.16 8.21
C GLY A 53 3.25 -14.36 8.96
N ASP A 54 4.36 -14.49 8.27
CA ASP A 54 5.66 -14.69 8.90
C ASP A 54 6.34 -13.37 9.25
N ILE A 55 5.75 -12.26 8.86
CA ILE A 55 6.32 -10.94 9.07
C ILE A 55 5.41 -10.13 9.96
N ASN A 56 5.98 -9.50 10.99
CA ASN A 56 5.24 -8.57 11.81
C ASN A 56 5.46 -7.17 11.26
N PRO A 57 4.46 -6.59 10.60
CA PRO A 57 4.67 -5.29 9.94
C PRO A 57 4.92 -4.16 10.90
N PHE A 58 4.56 -4.32 12.18
CA PHE A 58 4.78 -3.27 13.16
C PHE A 58 6.26 -3.18 13.57
N ASN A 59 7.03 -4.21 13.28
CA ASN A 59 8.45 -4.22 13.61
C ASN A 59 9.32 -3.79 12.46
N ILE A 60 8.73 -3.45 11.33
CA ILE A 60 9.48 -3.06 10.14
C ILE A 60 9.01 -1.70 9.67
N ASP A 61 9.95 -0.79 9.53
CA ASP A 61 9.69 0.51 8.95
C ASP A 61 10.06 0.49 7.49
N VAL A 62 9.20 1.07 6.66
CA VAL A 62 9.42 1.17 5.23
C VAL A 62 9.49 2.63 4.86
N ASP A 63 10.55 3.00 4.18
CA ASP A 63 10.72 4.36 3.70
C ASP A 63 11.11 4.30 2.24
N THR A 64 10.53 5.18 1.42
CA THR A 64 10.82 5.19 0.00
C THR A 64 11.23 6.58 -0.41
N ASN A 65 12.33 6.68 -1.14
CA ASN A 65 12.84 7.93 -1.64
C ASN A 65 13.32 7.72 -3.06
N GLU A 66 12.67 8.38 -4.01
CA GLU A 66 13.01 8.29 -5.43
C GLU A 66 13.11 6.85 -5.92
N GLY A 67 12.17 6.02 -5.47
CA GLY A 67 12.14 4.63 -5.89
C GLY A 67 13.04 3.70 -5.10
N VAL A 68 13.82 4.22 -4.18
CA VAL A 68 14.69 3.41 -3.35
C VAL A 68 13.97 3.13 -2.03
N VAL A 69 13.74 1.85 -1.76
CA VAL A 69 13.04 1.43 -0.56
C VAL A 69 14.06 1.04 0.49
N THR A 70 13.94 1.63 1.66
CA THR A 70 14.78 1.30 2.81
C THR A 70 13.92 0.58 3.84
N LEU A 71 14.35 -0.60 4.23
CA LEU A 71 13.68 -1.39 5.24
C LEU A 71 14.51 -1.36 6.52
N GLN A 72 13.87 -1.02 7.62
CA GLN A 72 14.53 -0.98 8.92
C GLN A 72 13.68 -1.71 9.93
N GLY A 73 14.32 -2.25 10.94
CA GLY A 73 13.58 -2.91 11.99
C GLY A 73 14.30 -4.14 12.46
N ARG A 74 13.54 -5.00 13.12
CA ARG A 74 14.11 -6.21 13.69
C ARG A 74 13.13 -7.36 13.54
N VAL A 75 13.65 -8.50 13.11
CA VAL A 75 12.86 -9.71 12.97
C VAL A 75 13.61 -10.83 13.69
N SER A 76 12.87 -11.89 14.02
CA SER A 76 13.48 -12.99 14.74
C SER A 76 14.13 -14.03 13.84
N LYS A 77 13.79 -14.02 12.56
CA LYS A 77 14.29 -15.04 11.63
C LYS A 77 14.86 -14.40 10.39
N GLU A 78 15.90 -15.01 9.87
CA GLU A 78 16.50 -14.56 8.63
C GLU A 78 15.51 -14.68 7.47
N GLU A 79 14.66 -15.68 7.50
CA GLU A 79 13.65 -15.86 6.45
C GLU A 79 12.71 -14.66 6.37
N ALA A 80 12.33 -14.11 7.51
CA ALA A 80 11.46 -12.95 7.52
C ALA A 80 12.15 -11.75 6.89
N ARG A 81 13.44 -11.60 7.18
CA ARG A 81 14.21 -10.52 6.59
C ARG A 81 14.30 -10.66 5.07
N ALA A 82 14.56 -11.87 4.60
CA ALA A 82 14.66 -12.11 3.17
C ALA A 82 13.32 -11.91 2.47
N LYS A 83 12.24 -12.36 3.10
CA LYS A 83 10.91 -12.16 2.54
C LYS A 83 10.54 -10.69 2.45
N ALA A 84 10.89 -9.92 3.46
CA ALA A 84 10.61 -8.49 3.43
C ALA A 84 11.32 -7.84 2.25
N GLU A 85 12.56 -8.20 2.02
CA GLU A 85 13.29 -7.66 0.89
C GLU A 85 12.65 -8.07 -0.42
N GLN A 86 12.23 -9.32 -0.53
CA GLN A 86 11.60 -9.81 -1.74
C GLN A 86 10.31 -9.06 -2.02
N HIS A 87 9.48 -8.87 -0.99
CA HIS A 87 8.24 -8.13 -1.16
C HIS A 87 8.51 -6.72 -1.66
N ALA A 88 9.54 -6.09 -1.13
CA ALA A 88 9.88 -4.74 -1.57
C ALA A 88 10.35 -4.74 -3.02
N ARG A 89 11.17 -5.69 -3.39
CA ARG A 89 11.69 -5.74 -4.76
C ARG A 89 10.60 -6.01 -5.78
N GLU A 90 9.59 -6.77 -5.40
CA GLU A 90 8.51 -7.12 -6.31
C GLU A 90 7.46 -6.03 -6.42
N THR A 91 7.59 -4.98 -5.65
CA THR A 91 6.63 -3.89 -5.69
C THR A 91 6.91 -3.00 -6.89
N GLU A 92 5.87 -2.69 -7.62
CA GLU A 92 5.97 -1.88 -8.81
C GLU A 92 6.50 -0.50 -8.47
N GLY A 93 7.44 -0.01 -9.24
CA GLY A 93 8.03 1.30 -9.04
C GLY A 93 9.30 1.30 -8.24
N VAL A 94 9.65 0.17 -7.63
CA VAL A 94 10.85 0.08 -6.81
C VAL A 94 12.07 -0.08 -7.72
N LYS A 95 13.04 0.81 -7.53
CA LYS A 95 14.28 0.74 -8.29
C LYS A 95 15.35 -0.03 -7.54
N ARG A 96 15.34 0.06 -6.23
CA ARG A 96 16.37 -0.58 -5.42
C ARG A 96 15.85 -0.74 -4.00
N VAL A 97 16.34 -1.74 -3.30
CA VAL A 97 15.98 -1.99 -1.91
C VAL A 97 17.23 -1.99 -1.06
N ILE A 98 17.19 -1.24 0.02
CA ILE A 98 18.23 -1.23 1.02
C ILE A 98 17.64 -1.91 2.25
N ASN A 99 18.18 -3.09 2.59
CA ASN A 99 17.63 -3.88 3.67
C ASN A 99 18.51 -3.73 4.90
N LEU A 100 18.03 -2.94 5.85
CA LEU A 100 18.73 -2.70 7.11
C LEU A 100 18.07 -3.44 8.28
N ILE A 101 17.21 -4.38 7.97
CA ILE A 101 16.54 -5.16 9.00
C ILE A 101 17.56 -6.03 9.72
N LYS A 102 17.45 -6.03 11.03
CA LYS A 102 18.33 -6.84 11.86
C LYS A 102 17.61 -8.11 12.28
N VAL A 103 18.37 -9.20 12.30
CA VAL A 103 17.83 -10.49 12.70
C VAL A 103 18.38 -10.82 14.08
N GLY A 104 17.50 -11.25 14.96
CA GLY A 104 17.94 -11.65 16.27
C GLY A 104 16.84 -11.53 17.29
N ASP A 105 17.16 -12.01 18.47
CA ASP A 105 16.25 -11.98 19.57
C ASP A 105 16.05 -10.54 20.03
N GLN A 106 14.85 -10.24 20.43
CA GLN A 106 14.51 -8.88 20.78
C GLN A 106 14.65 -8.57 22.26
N THR A 107 15.05 -9.49 23.01
CA THR A 107 15.21 -9.27 24.44
C THR A 107 16.41 -8.42 24.78
#